data_fc225753f6c07653c623c319ee4ea2cb
#
_entry.id   fc225753f6c07653c623c319ee4ea2cb
#
_cell.length_a   1.000
_cell.length_b   1.000
_cell.length_c   1.000
_cell.angle_alpha   90.00
_cell.angle_beta   90.00
_cell.angle_gamma   90.00
#
_symmetry.space_group_name_H-M   'P 1'
#
loop_
_entity.id
_entity.type
_entity.pdbx_description
1 polymer ?
#
loop_
_entity_poly.entity_id
_entity_poly.type
_entity_poly.pdbx_seq_one_letter_code
_entity_poly.pdbx_strand_id
1 'polypeptide(L)'
;MHVTNGTHELLVPFVRREITEGLWDATSAYGYGGPLTSTSAPPDFADAAFRAAVQMLREAGCVACFLRLHPLLNAHWKSSLGLVLKQGLTVSVDLTKPPEKLWQETQSRHKLGINRARRAGVMVRLDKNFETLSRFIDIYNQTMTRRCATDYYFFDKQYYRSLVDDLGDDLLLMVAEEADKVIGGALFTLARRSGIMQYHLSGSDWDYRHRQPTKIIIHTAREWGRMNGFSRLHLGGGLGSAADSLHEFKRGFSPDTHVFATQRVVINPEAYRALSEGRSTSTDDLSGYFPAYRQPIPVRVPAGSRLAV
;
A
#
# COMPACT_ATOMS: atom_id res chain seq x y z
N MET A 1 0.36 -19.23 -0.06
CA MET A 1 0.70 -20.38 0.75
C MET A 1 -0.25 -20.47 1.92
N HIS A 2 -0.72 -21.66 2.23
CA HIS A 2 -1.67 -21.89 3.33
C HIS A 2 -1.11 -22.97 4.26
N VAL A 3 -1.10 -22.69 5.56
CA VAL A 3 -0.65 -23.61 6.60
C VAL A 3 -1.75 -23.72 7.65
N THR A 4 -2.11 -24.94 8.04
CA THR A 4 -3.16 -25.19 9.03
C THR A 4 -2.75 -26.31 10.00
N ASN A 5 -3.25 -26.24 11.23
CA ASN A 5 -3.20 -27.35 12.20
C ASN A 5 -4.58 -27.98 12.43
N GLY A 6 -5.55 -27.70 11.53
CA GLY A 6 -6.92 -28.15 11.64
C GLY A 6 -7.85 -27.21 12.42
N THR A 7 -7.30 -26.36 13.30
CA THR A 7 -8.08 -25.37 14.10
C THR A 7 -7.75 -23.95 13.70
N HIS A 8 -6.48 -23.67 13.46
CA HIS A 8 -5.98 -22.35 13.11
C HIS A 8 -5.28 -22.38 11.77
N GLU A 9 -5.29 -21.24 11.07
CA GLU A 9 -4.78 -21.09 9.73
C GLU A 9 -3.85 -19.90 9.61
N LEU A 10 -2.80 -20.05 8.80
CA LEU A 10 -1.94 -18.97 8.32
C LEU A 10 -2.01 -18.96 6.78
N LEU A 11 -2.38 -17.83 6.21
CA LEU A 11 -2.31 -17.56 4.78
C LEU A 11 -1.21 -16.53 4.50
N VAL A 12 -0.24 -16.88 3.66
CA VAL A 12 0.83 -15.98 3.21
C VAL A 12 0.69 -15.76 1.70
N PRO A 13 0.02 -14.69 1.26
CA PRO A 13 -0.03 -14.33 -0.15
C PRO A 13 1.32 -13.76 -0.59
N PHE A 14 1.82 -14.18 -1.75
CA PHE A 14 3.05 -13.67 -2.31
C PHE A 14 3.07 -13.76 -3.84
N VAL A 15 3.91 -12.94 -4.44
CA VAL A 15 4.27 -13.00 -5.86
C VAL A 15 5.60 -13.75 -5.96
N ARG A 16 5.61 -14.83 -6.75
CA ARG A 16 6.83 -15.54 -7.12
C ARG A 16 7.55 -14.77 -8.22
N ARG A 17 8.85 -14.53 -8.03
CA ARG A 17 9.69 -13.86 -9.01
C ARG A 17 10.89 -14.73 -9.34
N GLU A 18 10.99 -15.14 -10.58
CA GLU A 18 12.12 -15.95 -11.05
C GLU A 18 13.43 -15.14 -10.98
N ILE A 19 14.51 -15.82 -10.65
CA ILE A 19 15.87 -15.29 -10.63
C ILE A 19 16.68 -15.96 -11.74
N THR A 20 16.73 -17.28 -11.72
CA THR A 20 17.34 -18.15 -12.72
C THR A 20 16.63 -19.50 -12.66
N GLU A 21 16.97 -20.45 -13.53
CA GLU A 21 16.37 -21.78 -13.55
C GLU A 21 16.43 -22.44 -12.16
N GLY A 22 15.29 -22.84 -11.65
CA GLY A 22 15.13 -23.48 -10.34
C GLY A 22 15.24 -22.57 -9.12
N LEU A 23 15.62 -21.30 -9.26
CA LEU A 23 15.74 -20.35 -8.17
C LEU A 23 14.80 -19.15 -8.34
N TRP A 24 14.09 -18.80 -7.29
CA TRP A 24 13.11 -17.71 -7.27
C TRP A 24 13.04 -17.05 -5.89
N ASP A 25 12.42 -15.89 -5.81
CA ASP A 25 12.11 -15.24 -4.53
C ASP A 25 10.62 -14.93 -4.38
N ALA A 26 10.18 -14.83 -3.12
CA ALA A 26 8.83 -14.47 -2.74
C ALA A 26 8.76 -13.01 -2.29
N THR A 27 7.77 -12.26 -2.78
CA THR A 27 7.52 -10.89 -2.30
C THR A 27 6.03 -10.64 -2.15
N SER A 28 5.63 -9.80 -1.19
CA SER A 28 4.25 -9.31 -1.13
C SER A 28 3.88 -8.57 -2.42
N ALA A 29 2.61 -8.66 -2.82
CA ALA A 29 2.04 -7.74 -3.80
C ALA A 29 2.20 -6.28 -3.37
N TYR A 30 1.93 -5.34 -4.29
CA TYR A 30 1.94 -3.92 -4.00
C TYR A 30 0.97 -3.58 -2.84
N GLY A 31 1.39 -2.70 -1.95
CA GLY A 31 0.63 -2.28 -0.78
C GLY A 31 1.06 -3.04 0.50
N TYR A 32 0.10 -3.60 1.22
CA TYR A 32 0.29 -4.19 2.54
C TYR A 32 -0.23 -5.63 2.56
N GLY A 33 0.35 -6.47 1.71
CA GLY A 33 -0.06 -7.86 1.50
C GLY A 33 0.59 -8.84 2.48
N GLY A 34 0.65 -8.51 3.76
CA GLY A 34 1.24 -9.36 4.79
C GLY A 34 0.46 -10.64 5.07
N PRO A 35 0.99 -11.52 5.93
CA PRO A 35 0.32 -12.77 6.30
C PRO A 35 -0.99 -12.50 7.04
N LEU A 36 -1.93 -13.42 6.89
CA LEU A 36 -3.21 -13.42 7.61
C LEU A 36 -3.28 -14.67 8.49
N THR A 37 -3.74 -14.50 9.72
CA THR A 37 -3.97 -15.60 10.67
C THR A 37 -5.42 -15.64 11.11
N SER A 38 -5.91 -16.82 11.48
CA SER A 38 -7.20 -16.97 12.15
C SER A 38 -7.25 -16.06 13.39
N THR A 39 -8.38 -15.37 13.60
CA THR A 39 -8.54 -14.40 14.70
C THR A 39 -8.35 -15.03 16.08
N SER A 40 -8.69 -16.33 16.23
CA SER A 40 -8.53 -17.11 17.46
C SER A 40 -7.16 -17.77 17.60
N ALA A 41 -6.24 -17.57 16.66
CA ALA A 41 -4.93 -18.22 16.70
C ALA A 41 -4.10 -17.71 17.89
N PRO A 42 -3.50 -18.60 18.69
CA PRO A 42 -2.60 -18.20 19.76
C PRO A 42 -1.33 -17.56 19.18
N PRO A 43 -0.63 -16.70 19.94
CA PRO A 43 0.55 -15.98 19.45
C PRO A 43 1.65 -16.90 18.87
N ASP A 44 1.86 -18.06 19.48
CA ASP A 44 2.91 -19.00 19.05
C ASP A 44 2.57 -19.75 17.75
N PHE A 45 1.28 -19.86 17.43
CA PHE A 45 0.85 -20.51 16.18
C PHE A 45 1.37 -19.78 14.96
N ALA A 46 1.28 -18.45 14.92
CA ALA A 46 1.68 -17.67 13.77
C ALA A 46 3.16 -17.87 13.41
N ASP A 47 4.05 -17.88 14.43
CA ASP A 47 5.48 -18.11 14.22
C ASP A 47 5.77 -19.57 13.81
N ALA A 48 5.14 -20.56 14.45
CA ALA A 48 5.30 -21.97 14.10
C ALA A 48 4.82 -22.26 12.67
N ALA A 49 3.66 -21.76 12.31
CA ALA A 49 3.10 -21.90 10.95
C ALA A 49 3.97 -21.17 9.91
N PHE A 50 4.51 -19.99 10.24
CA PHE A 50 5.41 -19.28 9.35
C PHE A 50 6.74 -20.01 9.15
N ARG A 51 7.31 -20.65 10.19
CA ARG A 51 8.47 -21.54 10.04
C ARG A 51 8.18 -22.69 9.09
N ALA A 52 7.03 -23.37 9.25
CA ALA A 52 6.62 -24.44 8.34
C ALA A 52 6.48 -23.92 6.90
N ALA A 53 5.86 -22.76 6.74
CA ALA A 53 5.75 -22.09 5.45
C ALA A 53 7.10 -21.82 4.78
N VAL A 54 8.06 -21.29 5.55
CA VAL A 54 9.42 -21.00 5.05
C VAL A 54 10.17 -22.29 4.68
N GLN A 55 9.97 -23.38 5.42
CA GLN A 55 10.54 -24.67 5.06
C GLN A 55 10.01 -25.19 3.73
N MET A 56 8.70 -25.11 3.50
CA MET A 56 8.10 -25.47 2.20
C MET A 56 8.64 -24.60 1.06
N LEU A 57 8.82 -23.30 1.29
CA LEU A 57 9.43 -22.41 0.30
C LEU A 57 10.88 -22.81 -0.03
N ARG A 58 11.64 -23.23 0.96
CA ARG A 58 13.02 -23.71 0.79
C ARG A 58 13.08 -24.94 -0.09
N GLU A 59 12.22 -25.92 0.16
CA GLU A 59 12.12 -27.14 -0.61
C GLU A 59 11.70 -26.88 -2.07
N ALA A 60 10.95 -25.82 -2.30
CA ALA A 60 10.52 -25.36 -3.63
C ALA A 60 11.57 -24.48 -4.36
N GLY A 61 12.79 -24.29 -3.82
CA GLY A 61 13.84 -23.48 -4.44
C GLY A 61 13.75 -21.96 -4.20
N CYS A 62 12.97 -21.52 -3.20
CA CYS A 62 12.91 -20.12 -2.84
C CYS A 62 14.19 -19.66 -2.13
N VAL A 63 14.77 -18.55 -2.60
CA VAL A 63 16.03 -18.00 -2.06
C VAL A 63 15.78 -17.03 -0.89
N ALA A 64 14.78 -16.17 -1.03
CA ALA A 64 14.44 -15.15 -0.04
C ALA A 64 12.95 -14.82 -0.04
N CYS A 65 12.44 -14.36 1.10
CA CYS A 65 11.06 -13.91 1.24
C CYS A 65 11.01 -12.50 1.82
N PHE A 66 10.28 -11.60 1.14
CA PHE A 66 10.05 -10.21 1.55
C PHE A 66 8.56 -9.95 1.68
N LEU A 67 8.08 -9.72 2.92
CA LEU A 67 6.68 -9.43 3.18
C LEU A 67 6.50 -8.02 3.71
N ARG A 68 5.54 -7.29 3.13
CA ARG A 68 5.06 -6.00 3.64
C ARG A 68 3.92 -6.27 4.59
N LEU A 69 4.16 -6.10 5.89
CA LEU A 69 3.19 -6.37 6.94
C LEU A 69 2.07 -5.33 6.92
N HIS A 70 0.82 -5.77 7.03
CA HIS A 70 -0.30 -4.84 7.10
C HIS A 70 -0.31 -4.11 8.45
N PRO A 71 -0.24 -2.77 8.50
CA PRO A 71 -0.05 -2.02 9.75
C PRO A 71 -1.12 -2.24 10.82
N LEU A 72 -2.35 -2.58 10.41
CA LEU A 72 -3.46 -2.87 11.31
C LEU A 72 -3.55 -4.36 11.66
N LEU A 73 -3.49 -5.25 10.65
CA LEU A 73 -3.68 -6.68 10.83
C LEU A 73 -2.44 -7.38 11.41
N ASN A 74 -1.25 -6.88 11.10
CA ASN A 74 0.01 -7.43 11.57
C ASN A 74 0.69 -6.56 12.65
N ALA A 75 -0.07 -5.71 13.37
CA ALA A 75 0.48 -4.82 14.40
C ALA A 75 1.27 -5.57 15.50
N HIS A 76 0.88 -6.80 15.77
CA HIS A 76 1.50 -7.67 16.78
C HIS A 76 2.31 -8.83 16.17
N TRP A 77 2.58 -8.78 14.86
CA TRP A 77 3.36 -9.80 14.18
C TRP A 77 4.76 -9.92 14.78
N LYS A 78 5.12 -11.15 15.13
CA LYS A 78 6.45 -11.53 15.60
C LYS A 78 6.88 -12.76 14.83
N SER A 79 8.16 -12.87 14.53
CA SER A 79 8.74 -14.05 13.90
C SER A 79 10.13 -14.30 14.45
N SER A 80 10.43 -15.56 14.71
CA SER A 80 11.77 -16.04 15.06
C SER A 80 12.69 -16.13 13.85
N LEU A 81 12.16 -15.98 12.62
CA LEU A 81 12.93 -16.07 11.38
C LEU A 81 13.25 -14.68 10.82
N GLY A 82 14.52 -14.50 10.44
CA GLY A 82 14.97 -13.31 9.74
C GLY A 82 14.81 -12.02 10.56
N LEU A 83 14.40 -10.94 9.88
CA LEU A 83 14.29 -9.60 10.48
C LEU A 83 12.90 -9.00 10.23
N VAL A 84 12.25 -8.58 11.30
CA VAL A 84 11.10 -7.64 11.23
C VAL A 84 11.63 -6.23 11.36
N LEU A 85 11.61 -5.48 10.27
CA LEU A 85 12.17 -4.13 10.22
C LEU A 85 11.05 -3.08 10.12
N LYS A 86 11.03 -2.15 11.08
CA LYS A 86 10.13 -0.97 11.04
C LYS A 86 10.57 -0.05 9.91
N GLN A 87 9.63 0.37 9.06
CA GLN A 87 9.88 1.22 7.90
C GLN A 87 9.43 2.67 8.13
N GLY A 88 8.28 2.85 8.78
CA GLY A 88 7.72 4.17 9.02
C GLY A 88 6.31 4.10 9.59
N LEU A 89 5.58 5.20 9.46
CA LEU A 89 4.22 5.31 9.99
C LEU A 89 3.19 5.41 8.84
N THR A 90 2.04 4.79 9.07
CA THR A 90 0.85 4.96 8.26
C THR A 90 -0.26 5.62 9.07
N VAL A 91 -1.24 6.19 8.40
CA VAL A 91 -2.39 6.86 9.01
C VAL A 91 -3.65 6.06 8.74
N SER A 92 -4.51 5.93 9.73
CA SER A 92 -5.88 5.45 9.54
C SER A 92 -6.90 6.38 10.20
N VAL A 93 -8.15 6.30 9.75
CA VAL A 93 -9.30 6.97 10.37
C VAL A 93 -10.13 5.90 11.06
N ASP A 94 -10.44 6.08 12.33
CA ASP A 94 -11.33 5.22 13.10
C ASP A 94 -12.79 5.57 12.78
N LEU A 95 -13.41 4.77 11.91
CA LEU A 95 -14.77 5.01 11.42
C LEU A 95 -15.86 4.63 12.45
N THR A 96 -15.49 4.02 13.58
CA THR A 96 -16.42 3.74 14.68
C THR A 96 -16.76 5.01 15.49
N LYS A 97 -15.91 6.03 15.37
CA LYS A 97 -16.13 7.33 16.01
C LYS A 97 -17.31 8.08 15.37
N PRO A 98 -18.07 8.87 16.15
CA PRO A 98 -19.16 9.70 15.61
C PRO A 98 -18.62 10.79 14.66
N PRO A 99 -19.42 11.29 13.71
CA PRO A 99 -19.00 12.28 12.70
C PRO A 99 -18.39 13.53 13.30
N GLU A 100 -18.94 14.03 14.43
CA GLU A 100 -18.48 15.22 15.12
C GLU A 100 -17.05 15.03 15.64
N LYS A 101 -16.74 13.83 16.16
CA LYS A 101 -15.39 13.49 16.62
C LYS A 101 -14.40 13.41 15.49
N LEU A 102 -14.78 12.73 14.38
CA LEU A 102 -13.98 12.68 13.17
C LEU A 102 -13.70 14.07 12.61
N TRP A 103 -14.70 14.94 12.64
CA TRP A 103 -14.52 16.32 12.23
C TRP A 103 -13.60 17.10 13.19
N GLN A 104 -13.75 16.94 14.50
CA GLN A 104 -12.85 17.57 15.48
C GLN A 104 -11.38 17.18 15.26
N GLU A 105 -11.10 15.90 15.04
CA GLU A 105 -9.76 15.35 14.79
C GLU A 105 -9.16 15.78 13.44
N THR A 106 -9.99 16.23 12.49
CA THR A 106 -9.51 16.76 11.20
C THR A 106 -8.83 18.13 11.42
N GLN A 107 -7.61 18.28 10.88
CA GLN A 107 -6.85 19.53 11.01
C GLN A 107 -7.56 20.72 10.33
N SER A 108 -7.38 21.92 10.86
CA SER A 108 -8.04 23.15 10.38
C SER A 108 -7.80 23.41 8.89
N ARG A 109 -6.57 23.18 8.39
CA ARG A 109 -6.24 23.32 6.96
C ARG A 109 -7.03 22.36 6.05
N HIS A 110 -7.43 21.19 6.57
CA HIS A 110 -8.25 20.21 5.83
C HIS A 110 -9.72 20.61 5.88
N LYS A 111 -10.22 21.02 7.05
CA LYS A 111 -11.57 21.58 7.21
C LYS A 111 -11.81 22.76 6.26
N LEU A 112 -10.86 23.70 6.21
CA LEU A 112 -10.92 24.84 5.29
C LEU A 112 -10.98 24.40 3.82
N GLY A 113 -10.16 23.39 3.43
CA GLY A 113 -10.14 22.87 2.08
C GLY A 113 -11.44 22.16 1.71
N ILE A 114 -11.96 21.30 2.58
CA ILE A 114 -13.24 20.59 2.40
C ILE A 114 -14.39 21.60 2.26
N ASN A 115 -14.46 22.60 3.14
CA ASN A 115 -15.49 23.64 3.10
C ASN A 115 -15.37 24.53 1.85
N ARG A 116 -14.14 24.79 1.36
CA ARG A 116 -13.91 25.50 0.09
C ARG A 116 -14.45 24.71 -1.08
N ALA A 117 -14.16 23.40 -1.15
CA ALA A 117 -14.67 22.52 -2.20
C ALA A 117 -16.21 22.52 -2.21
N ARG A 118 -16.85 22.34 -1.06
CA ARG A 118 -18.31 22.37 -0.92
C ARG A 118 -18.92 23.69 -1.42
N ARG A 119 -18.35 24.83 -0.98
CA ARG A 119 -18.85 26.16 -1.41
C ARG A 119 -18.64 26.43 -2.90
N ALA A 120 -17.64 25.80 -3.50
CA ALA A 120 -17.39 25.86 -4.94
C ALA A 120 -18.30 24.92 -5.76
N GLY A 121 -19.22 24.18 -5.11
CA GLY A 121 -20.12 23.25 -5.79
C GLY A 121 -19.45 21.93 -6.22
N VAL A 122 -18.26 21.61 -5.65
CA VAL A 122 -17.63 20.31 -5.94
C VAL A 122 -18.44 19.19 -5.30
N MET A 123 -18.94 18.29 -6.13
CA MET A 123 -19.67 17.09 -5.72
C MET A 123 -18.75 15.88 -5.75
N VAL A 124 -18.98 14.93 -4.83
CA VAL A 124 -18.30 13.62 -4.87
C VAL A 124 -19.32 12.55 -5.18
N ARG A 125 -19.05 11.81 -6.24
CA ARG A 125 -19.91 10.72 -6.71
C ARG A 125 -19.17 9.38 -6.58
N LEU A 126 -19.93 8.36 -6.21
CA LEU A 126 -19.52 6.96 -6.31
C LEU A 126 -19.79 6.50 -7.74
N ASP A 127 -18.73 6.12 -8.46
CA ASP A 127 -18.83 5.58 -9.81
C ASP A 127 -18.88 4.04 -9.76
N LYS A 128 -20.09 3.51 -9.61
CA LYS A 128 -20.32 2.07 -9.44
C LYS A 128 -20.00 1.24 -10.68
N ASN A 129 -20.14 1.83 -11.86
CA ASN A 129 -19.96 1.16 -13.14
C ASN A 129 -18.57 1.45 -13.75
N PHE A 130 -17.72 2.20 -13.04
CA PHE A 130 -16.40 2.60 -13.53
C PHE A 130 -16.43 3.37 -14.87
N GLU A 131 -17.52 4.09 -15.16
CA GLU A 131 -17.70 4.86 -16.40
C GLU A 131 -16.62 5.95 -16.57
N THR A 132 -16.14 6.50 -15.45
CA THR A 132 -15.09 7.53 -15.44
C THR A 132 -13.69 6.98 -15.21
N LEU A 133 -13.51 5.65 -15.21
CA LEU A 133 -12.22 5.01 -14.93
C LEU A 133 -11.11 5.50 -15.88
N SER A 134 -11.40 5.63 -17.17
CA SER A 134 -10.41 6.14 -18.14
C SER A 134 -9.97 7.56 -17.79
N ARG A 135 -10.90 8.45 -17.42
CA ARG A 135 -10.57 9.82 -16.98
C ARG A 135 -9.78 9.82 -15.68
N PHE A 136 -10.12 8.92 -14.74
CA PHE A 136 -9.35 8.76 -13.50
C PHE A 136 -7.91 8.34 -13.79
N ILE A 137 -7.68 7.38 -14.71
CA ILE A 137 -6.34 6.91 -15.09
C ILE A 137 -5.51 8.07 -15.66
N ASP A 138 -6.09 8.90 -16.52
CA ASP A 138 -5.42 10.08 -17.08
C ASP A 138 -4.99 11.07 -15.99
N ILE A 139 -5.90 11.38 -15.05
CA ILE A 139 -5.63 12.26 -13.91
C ILE A 139 -4.56 11.67 -12.99
N TYR A 140 -4.61 10.36 -12.75
CA TYR A 140 -3.62 9.65 -11.94
C TYR A 140 -2.23 9.72 -12.59
N ASN A 141 -2.11 9.38 -13.87
CA ASN A 141 -0.84 9.41 -14.61
C ASN A 141 -0.25 10.84 -14.65
N GLN A 142 -1.06 11.85 -14.91
CA GLN A 142 -0.63 13.26 -14.84
C GLN A 142 -0.13 13.60 -13.43
N THR A 143 -0.78 13.09 -12.39
CA THR A 143 -0.37 13.31 -11.00
C THR A 143 0.98 12.64 -10.72
N MET A 144 1.20 11.40 -11.18
CA MET A 144 2.47 10.68 -11.02
C MET A 144 3.60 11.37 -11.79
N THR A 145 3.36 11.80 -13.03
CA THR A 145 4.34 12.57 -13.82
C THR A 145 4.77 13.85 -13.10
N ARG A 146 3.82 14.66 -12.60
CA ARG A 146 4.13 15.89 -11.85
C ARG A 146 4.88 15.63 -10.55
N ARG A 147 4.73 14.44 -9.95
CA ARG A 147 5.42 14.03 -8.73
C ARG A 147 6.78 13.41 -9.01
N CYS A 148 7.21 13.33 -10.28
CA CYS A 148 8.43 12.64 -10.71
C CYS A 148 8.48 11.21 -10.13
N ALA A 149 7.33 10.53 -10.12
CA ALA A 149 7.22 9.17 -9.62
C ALA A 149 8.02 8.22 -10.53
N THR A 150 8.60 7.18 -9.93
CA THR A 150 9.29 6.12 -10.70
C THR A 150 8.29 5.30 -11.50
N ASP A 151 8.76 4.60 -12.54
CA ASP A 151 7.95 3.74 -13.42
C ASP A 151 7.10 2.72 -12.65
N TYR A 152 7.53 2.35 -11.45
CA TYR A 152 6.81 1.45 -10.55
C TYR A 152 5.38 1.93 -10.21
N TYR A 153 5.11 3.22 -10.29
CA TYR A 153 3.80 3.81 -9.99
C TYR A 153 2.94 4.06 -11.24
N PHE A 154 3.42 3.70 -12.43
CA PHE A 154 2.64 3.80 -13.65
C PHE A 154 2.08 2.41 -14.01
N PHE A 155 0.78 2.27 -13.78
CA PHE A 155 0.08 1.04 -14.06
C PHE A 155 -0.55 1.10 -15.46
N ASP A 156 -0.51 -0.01 -16.18
CA ASP A 156 -1.14 -0.14 -17.47
C ASP A 156 -2.67 -0.30 -17.38
N LYS A 157 -3.35 -0.22 -18.52
CA LYS A 157 -4.81 -0.38 -18.55
C LYS A 157 -5.27 -1.77 -18.10
N GLN A 158 -4.42 -2.80 -18.27
CA GLN A 158 -4.73 -4.17 -17.86
C GLN A 158 -4.80 -4.27 -16.34
N TYR A 159 -3.89 -3.61 -15.63
CA TYR A 159 -3.92 -3.56 -14.17
C TYR A 159 -5.27 -3.03 -13.63
N TYR A 160 -5.78 -1.93 -14.20
CA TYR A 160 -7.06 -1.36 -13.75
C TYR A 160 -8.25 -2.26 -14.09
N ARG A 161 -8.23 -2.90 -15.27
CA ARG A 161 -9.26 -3.88 -15.65
C ARG A 161 -9.26 -5.06 -14.70
N SER A 162 -8.08 -5.65 -14.43
CA SER A 162 -7.96 -6.75 -13.48
C SER A 162 -8.46 -6.36 -12.08
N LEU A 163 -8.18 -5.14 -11.61
CA LEU A 163 -8.74 -4.67 -10.34
C LEU A 163 -10.28 -4.65 -10.35
N VAL A 164 -10.90 -4.17 -11.42
CA VAL A 164 -12.37 -4.15 -11.56
C VAL A 164 -12.93 -5.56 -11.64
N ASP A 165 -12.33 -6.41 -12.47
CA ASP A 165 -12.82 -7.77 -12.71
C ASP A 165 -12.64 -8.67 -11.48
N ASP A 166 -11.49 -8.58 -10.80
CA ASP A 166 -11.13 -9.46 -9.68
C ASP A 166 -11.78 -9.01 -8.35
N LEU A 167 -11.93 -7.71 -8.12
CA LEU A 167 -12.46 -7.19 -6.86
C LEU A 167 -13.96 -6.88 -6.91
N GLY A 168 -14.52 -6.61 -8.09
CA GLY A 168 -15.95 -6.35 -8.24
C GLY A 168 -16.47 -5.32 -7.22
N ASP A 169 -17.43 -5.73 -6.39
CA ASP A 169 -18.03 -4.89 -5.34
C ASP A 169 -17.05 -4.50 -4.22
N ASP A 170 -15.88 -5.11 -4.16
CA ASP A 170 -14.82 -4.77 -3.19
C ASP A 170 -13.83 -3.73 -3.72
N LEU A 171 -14.09 -3.17 -4.92
CA LEU A 171 -13.42 -1.99 -5.45
C LEU A 171 -14.40 -0.81 -5.53
N LEU A 172 -13.93 0.37 -5.10
CA LEU A 172 -14.73 1.57 -5.06
C LEU A 172 -13.99 2.71 -5.79
N LEU A 173 -14.59 3.28 -6.82
CA LEU A 173 -14.13 4.51 -7.44
C LEU A 173 -14.99 5.68 -6.97
N MET A 174 -14.36 6.66 -6.30
CA MET A 174 -14.99 7.94 -5.98
C MET A 174 -14.36 9.03 -6.82
N VAL A 175 -15.19 9.86 -7.47
CA VAL A 175 -14.73 10.99 -8.28
C VAL A 175 -15.30 12.29 -7.73
N ALA A 176 -14.48 13.35 -7.78
CA ALA A 176 -14.90 14.71 -7.51
C ALA A 176 -15.20 15.40 -8.85
N GLU A 177 -16.35 16.04 -8.93
CA GLU A 177 -16.85 16.72 -10.13
C GLU A 177 -17.17 18.19 -9.84
N GLU A 178 -16.87 19.05 -10.81
CA GLU A 178 -17.31 20.45 -10.86
C GLU A 178 -17.91 20.70 -12.26
N ALA A 179 -19.18 21.12 -12.34
CA ALA A 179 -19.90 21.35 -13.60
C ALA A 179 -19.74 20.17 -14.58
N ASP A 180 -20.08 18.97 -14.12
CA ASP A 180 -20.03 17.69 -14.86
C ASP A 180 -18.65 17.26 -15.34
N LYS A 181 -17.60 17.96 -14.93
CA LYS A 181 -16.22 17.58 -15.23
C LYS A 181 -15.57 16.87 -14.05
N VAL A 182 -15.03 15.68 -14.28
CA VAL A 182 -14.21 14.98 -13.28
C VAL A 182 -12.89 15.70 -13.10
N ILE A 183 -12.66 16.22 -11.88
CA ILE A 183 -11.49 17.02 -11.48
C ILE A 183 -10.56 16.28 -10.52
N GLY A 184 -10.94 15.09 -10.07
CA GLY A 184 -10.13 14.23 -9.22
C GLY A 184 -10.82 12.90 -8.97
N GLY A 185 -10.07 11.91 -8.54
CA GLY A 185 -10.60 10.60 -8.22
C GLY A 185 -9.73 9.82 -7.25
N ALA A 186 -10.32 8.82 -6.62
CA ALA A 186 -9.61 7.85 -5.81
C ALA A 186 -10.25 6.46 -5.87
N LEU A 187 -9.39 5.45 -5.94
CA LEU A 187 -9.74 4.03 -5.77
C LEU A 187 -9.53 3.62 -4.33
N PHE A 188 -10.50 2.87 -3.81
CA PHE A 188 -10.47 2.24 -2.51
C PHE A 188 -10.72 0.75 -2.66
N THR A 189 -9.97 -0.09 -1.95
CA THR A 189 -10.29 -1.51 -1.82
C THR A 189 -10.98 -1.77 -0.48
N LEU A 190 -11.92 -2.71 -0.48
CA LEU A 190 -12.83 -2.98 0.64
C LEU A 190 -12.60 -4.39 1.18
N ALA A 191 -12.03 -4.49 2.37
CA ALA A 191 -11.91 -5.77 3.08
C ALA A 191 -13.07 -5.89 4.08
N ARG A 192 -14.26 -6.26 3.57
CA ARG A 192 -15.53 -6.24 4.35
C ARG A 192 -15.46 -7.07 5.62
N ARG A 193 -14.87 -8.27 5.57
CA ARG A 193 -14.76 -9.15 6.75
C ARG A 193 -13.91 -8.56 7.87
N SER A 194 -12.87 -7.79 7.54
CA SER A 194 -12.03 -7.11 8.52
C SER A 194 -12.51 -5.70 8.84
N GLY A 195 -13.53 -5.20 8.12
CA GLY A 195 -14.05 -3.85 8.28
C GLY A 195 -13.05 -2.76 7.88
N ILE A 196 -12.10 -3.06 6.97
CA ILE A 196 -11.05 -2.13 6.55
C ILE A 196 -11.31 -1.66 5.13
N MET A 197 -11.34 -0.34 4.94
CA MET A 197 -11.21 0.31 3.64
C MET A 197 -9.75 0.75 3.46
N GLN A 198 -9.17 0.46 2.29
CA GLN A 198 -7.83 0.89 1.93
C GLN A 198 -7.89 1.99 0.87
N TYR A 199 -7.37 3.17 1.16
CA TYR A 199 -7.10 4.21 0.15
C TYR A 199 -5.93 3.75 -0.72
N HIS A 200 -6.23 3.39 -1.96
CA HIS A 200 -5.29 2.69 -2.84
C HIS A 200 -4.57 3.65 -3.79
N LEU A 201 -5.27 4.21 -4.76
CA LEU A 201 -4.73 5.16 -5.73
C LEU A 201 -5.55 6.44 -5.76
N SER A 202 -4.91 7.57 -6.04
CA SER A 202 -5.64 8.83 -6.22
C SER A 202 -4.89 9.81 -7.11
N GLY A 203 -5.67 10.67 -7.75
CA GLY A 203 -5.14 11.77 -8.55
C GLY A 203 -6.06 12.99 -8.51
N SER A 204 -5.49 14.14 -8.86
CA SER A 204 -6.23 15.38 -9.01
C SER A 204 -5.75 16.14 -10.24
N ASP A 205 -6.70 16.67 -11.00
CA ASP A 205 -6.42 17.58 -12.10
C ASP A 205 -5.73 18.83 -11.54
N TRP A 206 -4.58 19.19 -12.11
CA TRP A 206 -3.75 20.28 -11.62
C TRP A 206 -4.44 21.64 -11.70
N ASP A 207 -5.21 21.87 -12.75
CA ASP A 207 -5.90 23.13 -12.96
C ASP A 207 -6.98 23.37 -11.88
N TYR A 208 -7.49 22.27 -11.32
CA TYR A 208 -8.50 22.27 -10.26
C TYR A 208 -7.93 22.04 -8.85
N ARG A 209 -6.59 22.05 -8.65
CA ARG A 209 -5.97 21.85 -7.33
C ARG A 209 -6.48 22.80 -6.26
N HIS A 210 -6.87 24.02 -6.64
CA HIS A 210 -7.44 25.03 -5.75
C HIS A 210 -8.83 24.65 -5.23
N ARG A 211 -9.53 23.72 -5.88
CA ARG A 211 -10.83 23.14 -5.48
C ARG A 211 -10.68 22.04 -4.43
N GLN A 212 -9.44 21.59 -4.14
CA GLN A 212 -9.14 20.59 -3.12
C GLN A 212 -9.83 19.22 -3.32
N PRO A 213 -9.90 18.65 -4.55
CA PRO A 213 -10.70 17.47 -4.87
C PRO A 213 -10.33 16.27 -4.00
N THR A 214 -9.05 16.00 -3.75
CA THR A 214 -8.61 14.87 -2.92
C THR A 214 -9.11 14.97 -1.48
N LYS A 215 -9.17 16.20 -0.91
CA LYS A 215 -9.64 16.37 0.47
C LYS A 215 -11.13 16.05 0.61
N ILE A 216 -11.95 16.51 -0.31
CA ILE A 216 -13.38 16.23 -0.24
C ILE A 216 -13.68 14.76 -0.56
N ILE A 217 -12.93 14.11 -1.47
CA ILE A 217 -13.04 12.67 -1.73
C ILE A 217 -12.77 11.86 -0.46
N ILE A 218 -11.64 12.08 0.23
CA ILE A 218 -11.30 11.33 1.44
C ILE A 218 -12.34 11.60 2.56
N HIS A 219 -12.80 12.84 2.68
CA HIS A 219 -13.87 13.18 3.61
C HIS A 219 -15.17 12.40 3.31
N THR A 220 -15.61 12.37 2.05
CA THR A 220 -16.79 11.62 1.63
C THR A 220 -16.60 10.12 1.79
N ALA A 221 -15.41 9.59 1.47
CA ALA A 221 -15.09 8.18 1.62
C ALA A 221 -15.18 7.71 3.08
N ARG A 222 -14.71 8.52 4.05
CA ARG A 222 -14.84 8.17 5.48
C ARG A 222 -16.30 8.17 5.94
N GLU A 223 -17.12 9.12 5.49
CA GLU A 223 -18.56 9.14 5.82
C GLU A 223 -19.27 7.93 5.18
N TRP A 224 -18.97 7.64 3.92
CA TRP A 224 -19.49 6.46 3.24
C TRP A 224 -19.09 5.17 3.96
N GLY A 225 -17.82 5.02 4.32
CA GLY A 225 -17.30 3.84 5.00
C GLY A 225 -17.99 3.62 6.35
N ARG A 226 -18.18 4.68 7.13
CA ARG A 226 -18.92 4.64 8.40
C ARG A 226 -20.36 4.18 8.20
N MET A 227 -21.08 4.75 7.21
CA MET A 227 -22.47 4.38 6.91
C MET A 227 -22.61 2.93 6.39
N ASN A 228 -21.55 2.38 5.80
CA ASN A 228 -21.53 1.02 5.27
C ASN A 228 -20.85 0.01 6.22
N GLY A 229 -20.67 0.36 7.50
CA GLY A 229 -20.24 -0.57 8.55
C GLY A 229 -18.74 -0.87 8.59
N PHE A 230 -17.91 -0.10 7.89
CA PHE A 230 -16.46 -0.23 8.03
C PHE A 230 -15.98 0.39 9.34
N SER A 231 -14.99 -0.25 9.95
CA SER A 231 -14.38 0.21 11.20
C SER A 231 -13.15 1.10 10.99
N ARG A 232 -12.45 0.96 9.87
CA ARG A 232 -11.21 1.68 9.56
C ARG A 232 -11.14 2.12 8.10
N LEU A 233 -10.67 3.35 7.88
CA LEU A 233 -10.16 3.81 6.58
C LEU A 233 -8.65 3.98 6.69
N HIS A 234 -7.89 3.05 6.11
CA HIS A 234 -6.44 3.11 6.09
C HIS A 234 -5.96 3.98 4.93
N LEU A 235 -5.29 5.08 5.25
CA LEU A 235 -4.80 6.06 4.26
C LEU A 235 -3.37 5.73 3.77
N GLY A 236 -2.67 4.82 4.48
CA GLY A 236 -1.28 4.50 4.18
C GLY A 236 -0.29 5.54 4.69
N GLY A 237 0.99 5.38 4.32
CA GLY A 237 2.11 6.25 4.71
C GLY A 237 2.49 7.31 3.67
N GLY A 238 3.66 7.91 3.87
CA GLY A 238 4.35 8.74 2.89
C GLY A 238 5.05 7.94 1.80
N LEU A 239 5.77 8.60 0.91
CA LEU A 239 6.54 7.95 -0.16
C LEU A 239 7.68 7.13 0.45
N GLY A 240 7.76 5.84 0.10
CA GLY A 240 8.76 4.94 0.69
C GLY A 240 8.68 4.85 2.23
N SER A 241 7.51 5.13 2.81
CA SER A 241 7.26 5.16 4.26
C SER A 241 7.91 6.34 5.02
N ALA A 242 8.39 7.35 4.30
CA ALA A 242 8.97 8.54 4.90
C ALA A 242 7.92 9.41 5.60
N ALA A 243 8.35 10.17 6.60
CA ALA A 243 7.55 11.23 7.23
C ALA A 243 7.60 12.51 6.36
N ASP A 244 7.06 12.43 5.15
CA ASP A 244 7.07 13.46 4.13
C ASP A 244 5.76 14.28 4.08
N SER A 245 5.65 15.16 3.08
CA SER A 245 4.47 15.98 2.86
C SER A 245 3.19 15.16 2.59
N LEU A 246 3.32 13.95 2.02
CA LEU A 246 2.20 13.04 1.80
C LEU A 246 1.73 12.42 3.11
N HIS A 247 2.65 12.01 3.99
CA HIS A 247 2.32 11.54 5.33
C HIS A 247 1.60 12.64 6.12
N GLU A 248 2.13 13.87 6.11
CA GLU A 248 1.51 15.02 6.78
C GLU A 248 0.14 15.38 6.18
N PHE A 249 -0.05 15.23 4.89
CA PHE A 249 -1.36 15.36 4.26
C PHE A 249 -2.36 14.33 4.82
N LYS A 250 -1.97 13.07 4.94
CA LYS A 250 -2.82 12.01 5.49
C LYS A 250 -3.13 12.24 6.97
N ARG A 251 -2.15 12.65 7.75
CA ARG A 251 -2.33 13.05 9.16
C ARG A 251 -3.29 14.22 9.37
N GLY A 252 -3.56 14.99 8.33
CA GLY A 252 -4.58 16.02 8.35
C GLY A 252 -6.00 15.51 8.53
N PHE A 253 -6.27 14.21 8.31
CA PHE A 253 -7.59 13.59 8.47
C PHE A 253 -7.77 12.89 9.82
N SER A 254 -6.69 12.41 10.43
CA SER A 254 -6.73 11.67 11.69
C SER A 254 -5.38 11.71 12.41
N PRO A 255 -5.36 11.73 13.75
CA PRO A 255 -4.15 11.56 14.54
C PRO A 255 -3.68 10.10 14.62
N ASP A 256 -4.52 9.12 14.27
CA ASP A 256 -4.25 7.70 14.49
C ASP A 256 -3.17 7.20 13.52
N THR A 257 -2.03 6.76 14.07
CA THR A 257 -0.89 6.27 13.31
C THR A 257 -0.53 4.85 13.70
N HIS A 258 0.01 4.08 12.73
CA HIS A 258 0.38 2.68 12.90
C HIS A 258 1.75 2.44 12.28
N VAL A 259 2.55 1.58 12.95
CA VAL A 259 3.86 1.20 12.44
C VAL A 259 3.69 0.30 11.21
N PHE A 260 4.28 0.70 10.10
CA PHE A 260 4.51 -0.17 8.96
C PHE A 260 5.84 -0.88 9.12
N ALA A 261 5.85 -2.19 8.94
CA ALA A 261 7.04 -3.01 9.02
C ALA A 261 7.12 -4.01 7.85
N THR A 262 8.32 -4.53 7.62
CA THR A 262 8.58 -5.59 6.65
C THR A 262 9.18 -6.79 7.34
N GLN A 263 8.82 -8.00 6.90
CA GLN A 263 9.49 -9.25 7.28
C GLN A 263 10.46 -9.63 6.17
N ARG A 264 11.71 -9.90 6.51
CA ARG A 264 12.79 -10.24 5.60
C ARG A 264 13.41 -11.55 6.02
N VAL A 265 13.38 -12.55 5.16
CA VAL A 265 13.90 -13.89 5.46
C VAL A 265 14.81 -14.35 4.34
N VAL A 266 16.06 -14.65 4.65
CA VAL A 266 16.94 -15.41 3.76
C VAL A 266 16.64 -16.90 3.98
N ILE A 267 16.13 -17.55 2.95
CA ILE A 267 15.65 -18.95 3.00
C ILE A 267 16.77 -19.90 2.59
N ASN A 268 17.51 -19.57 1.53
CA ASN A 268 18.69 -20.30 1.09
C ASN A 268 19.92 -19.40 1.20
N PRO A 269 20.69 -19.45 2.32
CA PRO A 269 21.84 -18.55 2.53
C PRO A 269 22.95 -18.70 1.51
N GLU A 270 23.19 -19.91 0.99
CA GLU A 270 24.24 -20.17 0.00
C GLU A 270 23.91 -19.50 -1.33
N ALA A 271 22.73 -19.78 -1.87
CA ALA A 271 22.26 -19.13 -3.10
C ALA A 271 22.13 -17.62 -2.93
N TYR A 272 21.68 -17.14 -1.76
CA TYR A 272 21.55 -15.71 -1.48
C TYR A 272 22.89 -15.00 -1.57
N ARG A 273 23.96 -15.56 -0.96
CA ARG A 273 25.32 -15.02 -1.02
C ARG A 273 25.85 -15.03 -2.44
N ALA A 274 25.78 -16.16 -3.14
CA ALA A 274 26.26 -16.28 -4.53
C ALA A 274 25.58 -15.26 -5.47
N LEU A 275 24.26 -15.10 -5.35
CA LEU A 275 23.50 -14.12 -6.17
C LEU A 275 23.80 -12.66 -5.80
N SER A 276 24.28 -12.42 -4.60
CA SER A 276 24.58 -11.06 -4.10
C SER A 276 26.02 -10.63 -4.30
N GLU A 277 26.88 -11.48 -4.85
CA GLU A 277 28.26 -11.14 -5.15
C GLU A 277 28.33 -9.88 -6.06
N GLY A 278 29.24 -8.96 -5.71
CA GLY A 278 29.40 -7.69 -6.42
C GLY A 278 28.33 -6.63 -6.13
N ARG A 279 27.39 -6.87 -5.20
CA ARG A 279 26.43 -5.86 -4.74
C ARG A 279 27.04 -5.04 -3.59
N SER A 280 26.60 -3.79 -3.45
CA SER A 280 27.07 -2.89 -2.39
C SER A 280 26.44 -3.19 -1.03
N THR A 281 25.31 -3.90 -0.99
CA THR A 281 24.62 -4.26 0.25
C THR A 281 25.21 -5.52 0.85
N SER A 282 25.56 -5.49 2.14
CA SER A 282 26.00 -6.67 2.87
C SER A 282 24.92 -7.76 2.90
N THR A 283 25.33 -9.00 2.71
CA THR A 283 24.42 -10.17 2.79
C THR A 283 24.03 -10.51 4.22
N ASP A 284 24.82 -10.06 5.20
CA ASP A 284 24.58 -10.32 6.63
C ASP A 284 23.72 -9.24 7.29
N ASP A 285 23.66 -8.05 6.69
CA ASP A 285 22.80 -6.94 7.13
C ASP A 285 21.49 -6.93 6.36
N LEU A 286 20.46 -7.49 6.95
CA LEU A 286 19.11 -7.48 6.37
C LEU A 286 18.40 -6.12 6.48
N SER A 287 19.00 -5.10 7.10
CA SER A 287 18.41 -3.77 7.24
C SER A 287 18.53 -2.92 5.96
N GLY A 288 19.50 -3.22 5.10
CA GLY A 288 19.75 -2.57 3.83
C GLY A 288 18.69 -2.88 2.75
N TYR A 289 19.08 -2.75 1.47
CA TYR A 289 18.23 -3.15 0.35
C TYR A 289 18.02 -4.67 0.33
N PHE A 290 16.76 -5.12 0.29
CA PHE A 290 16.44 -6.55 0.38
C PHE A 290 15.47 -7.01 -0.71
N PRO A 291 15.72 -8.14 -1.39
CA PRO A 291 16.95 -8.93 -1.32
C PRO A 291 18.13 -8.20 -1.97
N ALA A 292 19.36 -8.37 -1.45
CA ALA A 292 20.54 -7.64 -1.91
C ALA A 292 20.81 -7.82 -3.41
N TYR A 293 20.62 -9.02 -3.96
CA TYR A 293 20.83 -9.32 -5.39
C TYR A 293 19.84 -8.61 -6.34
N ARG A 294 18.71 -8.06 -5.82
CA ARG A 294 17.76 -7.24 -6.60
C ARG A 294 18.09 -5.75 -6.55
N GLN A 295 19.13 -5.35 -5.82
CA GLN A 295 19.53 -3.94 -5.79
C GLN A 295 19.95 -3.49 -7.19
N PRO A 296 19.40 -2.36 -7.71
CA PRO A 296 19.88 -1.81 -8.97
C PRO A 296 21.38 -1.57 -8.93
N ILE A 297 22.08 -1.99 -9.98
CA ILE A 297 23.51 -1.66 -10.13
C ILE A 297 23.56 -0.19 -10.50
N PRO A 298 24.31 0.66 -9.77
CA PRO A 298 24.50 2.03 -10.19
C PRO A 298 25.13 2.05 -11.59
N VAL A 299 24.43 2.64 -12.55
CA VAL A 299 25.02 2.89 -13.87
C VAL A 299 26.16 3.88 -13.62
N ARG A 300 27.41 3.45 -13.80
CA ARG A 300 28.56 4.37 -13.83
C ARG A 300 28.36 5.28 -15.05
N VAL A 301 27.84 6.48 -14.80
CA VAL A 301 27.91 7.55 -15.80
C VAL A 301 29.40 7.86 -15.97
N PRO A 302 29.99 7.75 -17.19
CA PRO A 302 31.37 8.11 -17.40
C PRO A 302 31.58 9.56 -16.95
N ALA A 303 32.62 9.80 -16.14
CA ALA A 303 33.00 11.13 -15.74
C ALA A 303 33.33 11.94 -17.02
N GLY A 304 32.36 12.76 -17.48
CA GLY A 304 32.54 13.56 -18.70
C GLY A 304 31.28 14.01 -19.40
N SER A 305 30.12 13.41 -19.18
CA SER A 305 28.87 13.91 -19.78
C SER A 305 28.24 15.01 -18.92
N ARG A 306 28.74 16.25 -19.05
CA ARG A 306 27.96 17.45 -18.70
C ARG A 306 26.79 17.53 -19.71
N LEU A 307 25.60 17.14 -19.30
CA LEU A 307 24.41 17.57 -20.01
C LEU A 307 24.33 19.10 -19.87
N ALA A 308 24.51 19.76 -20.99
CA ALA A 308 24.19 21.18 -21.14
C ALA A 308 22.68 21.35 -20.86
N VAL A 309 22.36 22.36 -20.07
CA VAL A 309 21.03 22.84 -19.68
C VAL A 309 20.17 23.20 -20.88
#